data_89a3414308c09595632060fe1a61cca1
#
_entry.id   89a3414308c09595632060fe1a61cca1
#
_cell.length_a   1.000
_cell.length_b   1.000
_cell.length_c   1.000
_cell.angle_alpha   90.00
_cell.angle_beta   90.00
_cell.angle_gamma   90.00
#
_symmetry.space_group_name_H-M   'P 1'
#
loop_
_entity.id
_entity.type
_entity.pdbx_description
1 polymer ?
#
loop_
_entity_poly.entity_id
_entity_poly.type
_entity_poly.pdbx_seq_one_letter_code
_entity_poly.pdbx_strand_id
1 'polypeptide(L)'
;MDIIFSRDWAMPNLDTFSVKPIGDFVKKYLKENIISVDPFARDKDWFTYTNDLNPNTKAQYHLDAEEFCKVLQDKGLKGKVDLGIMDSPYSPRQISECYKQIGKKVAMEDTQSSLLYKRVRDALDPLIKENGIVLSFGWNTVGMGIKRGYEIIEIKLVCHGGAHNDTICMAEIKNSVI
;
A
#
# COMPACT_ATOMS: atom_id res chain seq x y z
N MET A 1 -2.62 -17.41 15.09
CA MET A 1 -3.77 -17.42 14.12
C MET A 1 -3.31 -18.15 12.86
N ASP A 2 -4.18 -18.93 12.22
CA ASP A 2 -3.80 -19.60 10.96
C ASP A 2 -3.80 -18.58 9.83
N ILE A 3 -2.76 -18.59 8.99
CA ILE A 3 -2.66 -17.73 7.83
C ILE A 3 -3.46 -18.36 6.68
N ILE A 4 -4.39 -17.61 6.11
CA ILE A 4 -5.11 -18.01 4.90
C ILE A 4 -4.16 -17.86 3.71
N PHE A 5 -3.93 -18.93 2.97
CA PHE A 5 -3.14 -18.89 1.74
C PHE A 5 -4.00 -19.28 0.53
N SER A 6 -3.90 -18.48 -0.54
CA SER A 6 -4.57 -18.75 -1.81
C SER A 6 -3.70 -18.37 -3.01
N ARG A 7 -4.02 -18.92 -4.18
CA ARG A 7 -3.31 -18.65 -5.42
C ARG A 7 -4.27 -18.49 -6.57
N ASP A 8 -4.02 -17.49 -7.40
CA ASP A 8 -4.73 -17.26 -8.66
C ASP A 8 -3.75 -17.01 -9.81
N TRP A 9 -4.25 -17.03 -11.03
CA TRP A 9 -3.50 -16.62 -12.21
C TRP A 9 -4.24 -15.49 -12.92
N ALA A 10 -3.51 -14.44 -13.32
CA ALA A 10 -4.03 -13.36 -14.13
C ALA A 10 -2.88 -12.64 -14.86
N MET A 11 -3.15 -12.12 -16.05
CA MET A 11 -2.18 -11.24 -16.74
C MET A 11 -1.95 -9.97 -15.92
N PRO A 12 -0.69 -9.46 -15.83
CA PRO A 12 -0.39 -8.22 -15.13
C PRO A 12 -0.99 -7.02 -15.88
N ASN A 13 -1.23 -5.95 -15.12
CA ASN A 13 -1.66 -4.65 -15.65
C ASN A 13 -0.89 -3.54 -14.93
N LEU A 14 -0.67 -2.42 -15.60
CA LEU A 14 -0.04 -1.23 -15.00
C LEU A 14 -0.87 -0.66 -13.84
N ASP A 15 -2.19 -0.85 -13.86
CA ASP A 15 -3.09 -0.57 -12.76
C ASP A 15 -3.28 -1.86 -11.94
N THR A 16 -2.56 -1.98 -10.83
CA THR A 16 -2.51 -3.17 -9.97
C THR A 16 -3.91 -3.68 -9.62
N PHE A 17 -4.83 -2.80 -9.22
CA PHE A 17 -6.16 -3.19 -8.74
C PHE A 17 -7.15 -3.48 -9.88
N SER A 18 -6.79 -3.23 -11.14
CA SER A 18 -7.57 -3.69 -12.29
C SER A 18 -7.35 -5.16 -12.61
N VAL A 19 -6.28 -5.76 -12.08
CA VAL A 19 -6.05 -7.21 -12.13
C VAL A 19 -7.08 -7.88 -11.22
N LYS A 20 -8.03 -8.60 -11.81
CA LYS A 20 -9.23 -9.07 -11.09
C LYS A 20 -8.96 -9.73 -9.75
N PRO A 21 -8.09 -10.76 -9.61
CA PRO A 21 -7.84 -11.39 -8.30
C PRO A 21 -7.22 -10.45 -7.27
N ILE A 22 -6.48 -9.41 -7.69
CA ILE A 22 -5.92 -8.38 -6.80
C ILE A 22 -7.03 -7.42 -6.37
N GLY A 23 -7.83 -6.93 -7.31
CA GLY A 23 -8.97 -6.06 -6.99
C GLY A 23 -10.00 -6.72 -6.08
N ASP A 24 -10.29 -8.01 -6.31
CA ASP A 24 -11.19 -8.80 -5.45
C ASP A 24 -10.61 -8.95 -4.03
N PHE A 25 -9.29 -9.13 -3.91
CA PHE A 25 -8.61 -9.16 -2.61
C PHE A 25 -8.76 -7.83 -1.86
N VAL A 26 -8.59 -6.69 -2.52
CA VAL A 26 -8.81 -5.36 -1.90
C VAL A 26 -10.26 -5.22 -1.46
N LYS A 27 -11.23 -5.53 -2.32
CA LYS A 27 -12.67 -5.40 -2.03
C LYS A 27 -13.13 -6.28 -0.89
N LYS A 28 -12.50 -7.41 -0.65
CA LYS A 28 -12.76 -8.29 0.51
C LYS A 28 -12.60 -7.55 1.83
N TYR A 29 -11.62 -6.65 1.93
CA TYR A 29 -11.30 -5.88 3.13
C TYR A 29 -11.92 -4.48 3.14
N LEU A 30 -12.29 -3.95 1.98
CA LEU A 30 -12.95 -2.65 1.85
C LEU A 30 -14.43 -2.77 2.19
N LYS A 31 -14.76 -2.58 3.46
CA LYS A 31 -16.13 -2.62 3.98
C LYS A 31 -16.80 -1.26 3.84
N GLU A 32 -18.13 -1.23 3.95
CA GLU A 32 -18.88 0.03 4.05
C GLU A 32 -18.58 0.75 5.37
N ASN A 33 -18.62 2.08 5.32
CA ASN A 33 -18.48 2.96 6.50
C ASN A 33 -17.14 2.83 7.26
N ILE A 34 -16.06 2.41 6.59
CA ILE A 34 -14.71 2.41 7.17
C ILE A 34 -13.90 3.62 6.73
N ILE A 35 -12.93 4.01 7.54
CA ILE A 35 -11.91 4.98 7.14
C ILE A 35 -10.76 4.21 6.49
N SER A 36 -10.50 4.49 5.22
CA SER A 36 -9.45 3.84 4.43
C SER A 36 -8.49 4.86 3.82
N VAL A 37 -7.22 4.47 3.72
CA VAL A 37 -6.12 5.35 3.27
C VAL A 37 -5.27 4.64 2.22
N ASP A 38 -5.09 5.27 1.06
CA ASP A 38 -4.18 4.81 0.01
C ASP A 38 -3.18 5.90 -0.36
N PRO A 39 -1.90 5.77 0.05
CA PRO A 39 -0.84 6.72 -0.30
C PRO A 39 -0.39 6.69 -1.77
N PHE A 40 -0.83 5.70 -2.56
CA PHE A 40 -0.41 5.44 -3.95
C PHE A 40 -1.59 5.18 -4.89
N ALA A 41 -2.70 5.86 -4.68
CA ALA A 41 -4.02 5.53 -5.25
C ALA A 41 -4.13 5.72 -6.76
N ARG A 42 -3.26 6.52 -7.39
CA ARG A 42 -3.37 6.90 -8.80
C ARG A 42 -4.77 7.48 -9.10
N ASP A 43 -5.55 6.80 -9.95
CA ASP A 43 -6.91 7.20 -10.31
C ASP A 43 -8.01 6.44 -9.56
N LYS A 44 -7.66 5.62 -8.54
CA LYS A 44 -8.62 4.87 -7.75
C LYS A 44 -9.28 5.74 -6.69
N ASP A 45 -10.60 5.78 -6.75
CA ASP A 45 -11.47 6.53 -5.83
C ASP A 45 -12.17 5.62 -4.80
N TRP A 46 -11.60 4.42 -4.57
CA TRP A 46 -12.20 3.41 -3.69
C TRP A 46 -12.05 3.73 -2.21
N PHE A 47 -11.08 4.57 -1.85
CA PHE A 47 -10.65 4.79 -0.46
C PHE A 47 -11.07 6.17 0.03
N THR A 48 -11.24 6.30 1.36
CA THR A 48 -11.68 7.54 2.00
C THR A 48 -10.67 8.68 1.78
N TYR A 49 -9.38 8.37 1.89
CA TYR A 49 -8.29 9.32 1.64
C TYR A 49 -7.32 8.73 0.63
N THR A 50 -7.14 9.44 -0.47
CA THR A 50 -6.30 9.02 -1.59
C THR A 50 -5.20 10.02 -1.88
N ASN A 51 -3.99 9.52 -2.15
CA ASN A 51 -2.84 10.32 -2.54
C ASN A 51 -2.13 9.69 -3.73
N ASP A 52 -1.54 10.50 -4.55
CA ASP A 52 -0.54 10.11 -5.55
C ASP A 52 0.42 11.26 -5.78
N LEU A 53 1.70 10.95 -5.96
CA LEU A 53 2.72 11.97 -6.21
C LEU A 53 2.50 12.72 -7.54
N ASN A 54 1.89 12.05 -8.53
CA ASN A 54 1.60 12.63 -9.84
C ASN A 54 0.33 13.52 -9.78
N PRO A 55 0.47 14.84 -10.01
CA PRO A 55 -0.64 15.80 -9.93
C PRO A 55 -1.71 15.62 -11.04
N ASN A 56 -1.44 14.78 -12.04
CA ASN A 56 -2.38 14.50 -13.12
C ASN A 56 -3.34 13.35 -12.82
N THR A 57 -3.22 12.71 -11.66
CA THR A 57 -4.14 11.67 -11.21
C THR A 57 -5.38 12.24 -10.53
N LYS A 58 -6.39 11.39 -10.31
CA LYS A 58 -7.64 11.77 -9.61
C LYS A 58 -7.53 11.71 -8.09
N ALA A 59 -6.34 11.44 -7.54
CA ALA A 59 -6.13 11.41 -6.10
C ALA A 59 -6.49 12.75 -5.45
N GLN A 60 -6.97 12.71 -4.20
CA GLN A 60 -7.37 13.91 -3.45
C GLN A 60 -6.17 14.76 -3.01
N TYR A 61 -5.01 14.13 -2.82
CA TYR A 61 -3.75 14.76 -2.44
C TYR A 61 -2.66 14.39 -3.44
N HIS A 62 -1.70 15.32 -3.60
CA HIS A 62 -0.55 15.14 -4.49
C HIS A 62 0.75 15.45 -3.75
N LEU A 63 0.99 14.67 -2.69
CA LEU A 63 2.12 14.80 -1.79
C LEU A 63 3.04 13.58 -1.90
N ASP A 64 4.26 13.70 -1.36
CA ASP A 64 5.03 12.51 -1.03
C ASP A 64 4.23 11.62 -0.07
N ALA A 65 4.31 10.29 -0.22
CA ALA A 65 3.49 9.35 0.54
C ALA A 65 3.72 9.45 2.07
N GLU A 66 4.96 9.71 2.50
CA GLU A 66 5.28 9.96 3.91
C GLU A 66 4.63 11.26 4.40
N GLU A 67 4.75 12.35 3.64
CA GLU A 67 4.16 13.65 3.95
C GLU A 67 2.63 13.56 4.02
N PHE A 68 2.01 12.88 3.07
CA PHE A 68 0.57 12.63 3.08
C PHE A 68 0.11 11.97 4.38
N CYS A 69 0.78 10.88 4.79
CA CYS A 69 0.44 10.21 6.05
C CYS A 69 0.60 11.16 7.26
N LYS A 70 1.63 12.01 7.30
CA LYS A 70 1.81 13.01 8.36
C LYS A 70 0.70 14.05 8.38
N VAL A 71 0.28 14.55 7.22
CA VAL A 71 -0.87 15.47 7.09
C VAL A 71 -2.15 14.85 7.65
N LEU A 72 -2.40 13.57 7.41
CA LEU A 72 -3.56 12.88 7.98
C LEU A 72 -3.44 12.71 9.51
N GLN A 73 -2.23 12.47 10.03
CA GLN A 73 -2.00 12.44 11.48
C GLN A 73 -2.34 13.79 12.13
N ASP A 74 -1.91 14.90 11.51
CA ASP A 74 -2.15 16.26 11.99
C ASP A 74 -3.64 16.65 11.90
N LYS A 75 -4.39 16.04 10.98
CA LYS A 75 -5.86 16.13 10.90
C LYS A 75 -6.59 15.29 11.95
N GLY A 76 -5.86 14.64 12.87
CA GLY A 76 -6.44 13.89 13.98
C GLY A 76 -6.90 12.48 13.62
N LEU A 77 -6.35 11.86 12.57
CA LEU A 77 -6.68 10.50 12.15
C LEU A 77 -5.82 9.42 12.81
N LYS A 78 -4.95 9.76 13.75
CA LYS A 78 -4.17 8.78 14.51
C LYS A 78 -5.09 7.78 15.22
N GLY A 79 -4.83 6.48 15.02
CA GLY A 79 -5.60 5.38 15.59
C GLY A 79 -7.05 5.28 15.11
N LYS A 80 -7.40 5.86 13.94
CA LYS A 80 -8.78 5.87 13.43
C LYS A 80 -8.95 5.18 12.09
N VAL A 81 -7.87 4.88 11.38
CA VAL A 81 -7.91 4.25 10.05
C VAL A 81 -8.14 2.76 10.20
N ASP A 82 -9.19 2.26 9.57
CA ASP A 82 -9.57 0.84 9.55
C ASP A 82 -8.75 0.03 8.55
N LEU A 83 -8.44 0.63 7.39
CA LEU A 83 -7.76 -0.02 6.28
C LEU A 83 -6.69 0.88 5.67
N GLY A 84 -5.44 0.44 5.70
CA GLY A 84 -4.33 1.06 4.99
C GLY A 84 -3.91 0.26 3.77
N ILE A 85 -3.47 0.94 2.73
CA ILE A 85 -2.96 0.34 1.49
C ILE A 85 -1.48 0.66 1.31
N MET A 86 -0.69 -0.35 0.95
CA MET A 86 0.73 -0.25 0.62
C MET A 86 0.99 -0.87 -0.76
N ASP A 87 0.56 -0.16 -1.83
CA ASP A 87 0.87 -0.51 -3.22
C ASP A 87 1.96 0.43 -3.77
N SER A 88 3.09 0.47 -3.07
CA SER A 88 4.23 1.31 -3.42
C SER A 88 4.99 0.77 -4.65
N PRO A 89 5.73 1.62 -5.39
CA PRO A 89 6.59 1.16 -6.47
C PRO A 89 7.55 0.05 -6.01
N TYR A 90 7.61 -1.08 -6.72
CA TYR A 90 8.30 -2.29 -6.26
C TYR A 90 9.82 -2.29 -6.50
N SER A 91 10.32 -1.32 -7.27
CA SER A 91 11.75 -1.27 -7.62
C SER A 91 12.29 0.16 -7.66
N PRO A 92 13.61 0.34 -7.49
CA PRO A 92 14.27 1.65 -7.66
C PRO A 92 13.99 2.29 -9.02
N ARG A 93 13.84 1.47 -10.07
CA ARG A 93 13.49 1.93 -11.40
C ARG A 93 12.10 2.56 -11.44
N GLN A 94 11.09 1.88 -10.87
CA GLN A 94 9.73 2.41 -10.79
C GLN A 94 9.66 3.69 -9.96
N ILE A 95 10.40 3.77 -8.85
CA ILE A 95 10.52 4.99 -8.05
C ILE A 95 11.09 6.13 -8.92
N SER A 96 12.20 5.87 -9.61
CA SER A 96 12.82 6.86 -10.52
C SER A 96 11.87 7.31 -11.62
N GLU A 97 11.08 6.40 -12.20
CA GLU A 97 10.08 6.71 -13.22
C GLU A 97 8.97 7.60 -12.67
N CYS A 98 8.46 7.35 -11.45
CA CYS A 98 7.46 8.19 -10.78
C CYS A 98 7.97 9.61 -10.58
N TYR A 99 9.18 9.79 -10.05
CA TYR A 99 9.76 11.13 -9.84
C TYR A 99 10.05 11.87 -11.16
N LYS A 100 10.53 11.17 -12.19
CA LYS A 100 10.75 11.74 -13.52
C LYS A 100 9.46 12.27 -14.16
N GLN A 101 8.34 11.57 -13.98
CA GLN A 101 7.03 11.99 -14.50
C GLN A 101 6.58 13.36 -13.97
N ILE A 102 7.03 13.74 -12.78
CA ILE A 102 6.73 15.04 -12.16
C ILE A 102 7.89 16.05 -12.29
N GLY A 103 8.91 15.75 -13.13
CA GLY A 103 10.05 16.66 -13.38
C GLY A 103 11.02 16.81 -12.21
N LYS A 104 10.92 16.00 -11.16
CA LYS A 104 11.88 16.00 -10.04
C LYS A 104 13.11 15.15 -10.40
N LYS A 105 14.31 15.72 -10.18
CA LYS A 105 15.55 14.95 -10.19
C LYS A 105 15.59 14.07 -8.95
N VAL A 106 15.84 12.78 -9.17
CA VAL A 106 15.93 11.79 -8.10
C VAL A 106 17.36 11.82 -7.54
N ALA A 107 17.53 12.06 -6.25
CA ALA A 107 18.79 11.81 -5.58
C ALA A 107 18.96 10.28 -5.38
N MET A 108 20.23 9.81 -5.29
CA MET A 108 20.51 8.38 -5.10
C MET A 108 19.87 7.82 -3.82
N GLU A 109 19.70 8.67 -2.81
CA GLU A 109 19.05 8.35 -1.53
C GLU A 109 17.55 8.09 -1.68
N ASP A 110 16.88 8.76 -2.61
CA ASP A 110 15.45 8.60 -2.87
C ASP A 110 15.12 7.28 -3.59
N THR A 111 16.11 6.70 -4.29
CA THR A 111 15.96 5.43 -5.02
C THR A 111 16.22 4.19 -4.15
N GLN A 112 16.67 4.36 -2.91
CA GLN A 112 16.79 3.24 -1.97
C GLN A 112 15.38 2.81 -1.53
N SER A 113 14.80 1.88 -2.29
CA SER A 113 13.44 1.38 -2.06
C SER A 113 13.17 0.95 -0.62
N SER A 114 14.16 0.33 0.04
CA SER A 114 14.05 -0.09 1.44
C SER A 114 13.84 1.07 2.42
N LEU A 115 14.47 2.22 2.17
CA LEU A 115 14.34 3.41 3.02
C LEU A 115 12.99 4.12 2.78
N LEU A 116 12.56 4.26 1.52
CA LEU A 116 11.25 4.80 1.18
C LEU A 116 10.14 3.97 1.83
N TYR A 117 10.17 2.66 1.67
CA TYR A 117 9.16 1.77 2.27
C TYR A 117 9.14 1.85 3.80
N LYS A 118 10.33 1.96 4.42
CA LYS A 118 10.40 2.14 5.87
C LYS A 118 9.74 3.44 6.31
N ARG A 119 10.04 4.56 5.66
CA ARG A 119 9.48 5.89 5.98
C ARG A 119 7.96 5.91 5.84
N VAL A 120 7.43 5.35 4.75
CA VAL A 120 5.98 5.32 4.52
C VAL A 120 5.30 4.42 5.56
N ARG A 121 5.85 3.25 5.88
CA ARG A 121 5.31 2.38 6.94
C ARG A 121 5.32 3.06 8.30
N ASP A 122 6.42 3.73 8.66
CA ASP A 122 6.56 4.46 9.92
C ASP A 122 5.56 5.62 10.02
N ALA A 123 5.19 6.23 8.89
CA ALA A 123 4.20 7.30 8.85
C ALA A 123 2.75 6.79 8.77
N LEU A 124 2.51 5.64 8.14
CA LEU A 124 1.19 5.02 8.04
C LEU A 124 0.76 4.34 9.36
N ASP A 125 1.70 3.69 10.05
CA ASP A 125 1.42 2.92 11.27
C ASP A 125 0.65 3.69 12.35
N PRO A 126 0.99 4.95 12.69
CA PRO A 126 0.22 5.72 13.68
C PRO A 126 -1.22 6.00 13.28
N LEU A 127 -1.57 5.96 11.99
CA LEU A 127 -2.94 6.16 11.52
C LEU A 127 -3.81 4.95 11.78
N ILE A 128 -3.23 3.73 11.66
CA ILE A 128 -3.97 2.47 11.75
C ILE A 128 -4.42 2.25 13.19
N LYS A 129 -5.74 2.02 13.34
CA LYS A 129 -6.33 1.69 14.63
C LYS A 129 -5.94 0.28 15.09
N GLU A 130 -6.18 -0.02 16.34
CA GLU A 130 -6.15 -1.36 16.89
C GLU A 130 -7.13 -2.28 16.12
N ASN A 131 -6.69 -3.48 15.76
CA ASN A 131 -7.39 -4.42 14.86
C ASN A 131 -7.65 -3.86 13.44
N GLY A 132 -7.03 -2.74 13.08
CA GLY A 132 -7.03 -2.24 11.71
C GLY A 132 -6.18 -3.12 10.80
N ILE A 133 -6.51 -3.10 9.52
CA ILE A 133 -5.89 -3.94 8.49
C ILE A 133 -4.97 -3.09 7.62
N VAL A 134 -3.83 -3.65 7.23
CA VAL A 134 -3.00 -3.10 6.14
C VAL A 134 -2.86 -4.14 5.04
N LEU A 135 -3.16 -3.74 3.81
CA LEU A 135 -2.92 -4.55 2.61
C LEU A 135 -1.62 -4.10 1.97
N SER A 136 -0.72 -5.04 1.76
CA SER A 136 0.55 -4.81 1.08
C SER A 136 0.61 -5.61 -0.21
N PHE A 137 1.16 -4.99 -1.26
CA PHE A 137 1.33 -5.59 -2.59
C PHE A 137 2.78 -5.51 -2.99
N GLY A 138 3.29 -6.52 -3.68
CA GLY A 138 4.69 -6.53 -4.13
C GLY A 138 5.24 -7.91 -4.39
N TRP A 139 6.56 -8.04 -4.27
CA TRP A 139 7.31 -9.27 -4.55
C TRP A 139 7.84 -9.96 -3.30
N ASN A 140 7.44 -9.51 -2.13
CA ASN A 140 7.88 -10.07 -0.85
C ASN A 140 6.77 -9.93 0.21
N THR A 141 6.97 -10.54 1.37
CA THR A 141 6.06 -10.57 2.50
C THR A 141 6.57 -9.73 3.70
N VAL A 142 7.36 -8.70 3.45
CA VAL A 142 7.90 -7.86 4.54
C VAL A 142 6.80 -7.05 5.23
N GLY A 143 5.85 -6.52 4.47
CA GLY A 143 4.67 -5.79 4.98
C GLY A 143 4.98 -4.73 6.03
N MET A 144 4.05 -4.50 6.95
CA MET A 144 4.23 -3.65 8.13
C MET A 144 5.15 -4.31 9.16
N GLY A 145 4.98 -5.60 9.36
CA GLY A 145 5.86 -6.47 10.12
C GLY A 145 5.62 -6.50 11.63
N ILE A 146 6.07 -7.60 12.23
CA ILE A 146 5.86 -7.92 13.66
C ILE A 146 6.44 -6.86 14.62
N LYS A 147 7.52 -6.17 14.24
CA LYS A 147 8.12 -5.11 15.07
C LYS A 147 7.22 -3.90 15.27
N ARG A 148 6.22 -3.69 14.39
CA ARG A 148 5.18 -2.66 14.53
C ARG A 148 3.88 -3.24 15.12
N GLY A 149 3.89 -4.50 15.56
CA GLY A 149 2.73 -5.16 16.15
C GLY A 149 1.76 -5.75 15.13
N TYR A 150 2.21 -6.03 13.89
CA TYR A 150 1.35 -6.61 12.87
C TYR A 150 1.56 -8.11 12.72
N GLU A 151 0.46 -8.82 12.50
CA GLU A 151 0.45 -10.25 12.17
C GLU A 151 -0.17 -10.46 10.78
N ILE A 152 0.43 -11.35 10.00
CA ILE A 152 -0.11 -11.76 8.70
C ILE A 152 -1.33 -12.64 8.93
N ILE A 153 -2.46 -12.28 8.32
CA ILE A 153 -3.70 -13.06 8.38
C ILE A 153 -4.06 -13.72 7.05
N GLU A 154 -3.60 -13.16 5.93
CA GLU A 154 -3.84 -13.74 4.61
C GLU A 154 -2.72 -13.40 3.63
N ILE A 155 -2.37 -14.37 2.79
CA ILE A 155 -1.47 -14.20 1.64
C ILE A 155 -2.18 -14.77 0.41
N LYS A 156 -2.28 -13.95 -0.65
CA LYS A 156 -2.70 -14.37 -1.98
C LYS A 156 -1.55 -14.18 -2.95
N LEU A 157 -1.14 -15.26 -3.63
CA LEU A 157 -0.19 -15.22 -4.72
C LEU A 157 -0.95 -15.09 -6.04
N VAL A 158 -0.70 -14.02 -6.79
CA VAL A 158 -1.22 -13.85 -8.15
C VAL A 158 -0.10 -14.10 -9.15
N CYS A 159 -0.16 -15.26 -9.79
CA CYS A 159 0.82 -15.68 -10.78
C CYS A 159 0.54 -14.98 -12.11
N HIS A 160 1.57 -14.37 -12.70
CA HIS A 160 1.45 -13.66 -13.98
C HIS A 160 2.03 -14.42 -15.15
N GLY A 161 2.87 -15.43 -14.87
CA GLY A 161 3.50 -16.27 -15.90
C GLY A 161 4.52 -15.53 -16.78
N GLY A 162 5.15 -16.28 -17.66
CA GLY A 162 6.12 -15.73 -18.62
C GLY A 162 7.31 -15.04 -17.94
N ALA A 163 7.64 -13.84 -18.45
CA ALA A 163 8.74 -13.01 -17.93
C ALA A 163 8.32 -12.01 -16.85
N HIS A 164 7.12 -12.14 -16.31
CA HIS A 164 6.58 -11.25 -15.29
C HIS A 164 6.80 -11.82 -13.89
N ASN A 165 7.13 -10.95 -12.93
CA ASN A 165 7.15 -11.32 -11.53
C ASN A 165 5.71 -11.47 -11.03
N ASP A 166 5.47 -12.49 -10.21
CA ASP A 166 4.19 -12.69 -9.53
C ASP A 166 3.93 -11.58 -8.51
N THR A 167 2.67 -11.28 -8.25
CA THR A 167 2.27 -10.33 -7.21
C THR A 167 1.84 -11.07 -5.96
N ILE A 168 2.45 -10.71 -4.84
CA ILE A 168 2.04 -11.14 -3.50
C ILE A 168 1.11 -10.08 -2.93
N CYS A 169 -0.14 -10.47 -2.67
CA CYS A 169 -1.10 -9.65 -1.93
C CYS A 169 -1.13 -10.17 -0.49
N MET A 170 -0.90 -9.30 0.47
CA MET A 170 -0.81 -9.68 1.88
C MET A 170 -1.72 -8.80 2.72
N ALA A 171 -2.46 -9.40 3.64
CA ALA A 171 -3.22 -8.69 4.66
C ALA A 171 -2.59 -8.94 6.04
N GLU A 172 -2.36 -7.86 6.75
CA GLU A 172 -1.84 -7.85 8.12
C GLU A 172 -2.82 -7.13 9.03
N ILE A 173 -3.00 -7.65 10.24
CA ILE A 173 -3.80 -7.04 11.30
C ILE A 173 -2.88 -6.41 12.34
N LYS A 174 -3.21 -5.20 12.80
CA LYS A 174 -2.51 -4.53 13.89
C LYS A 174 -3.03 -5.06 15.22
N ASN A 175 -2.16 -5.73 15.98
CA ASN A 175 -2.50 -6.22 17.32
C ASN A 175 -2.56 -5.08 18.32
N SER A 176 -3.36 -5.30 19.36
CA SER A 176 -3.33 -4.46 20.56
C SER A 176 -1.94 -4.50 21.20
N VAL A 177 -1.38 -3.34 21.50
CA VAL A 177 -0.19 -3.28 22.36
C VAL A 177 -0.63 -3.73 23.75
N ILE A 178 -0.20 -4.93 24.17
CA ILE A 178 -0.41 -5.42 25.53
C ILE A 178 0.49 -4.63 26.48
#